data_a9e0f43eaee26810c21efd80e8448b8f
#
_entry.id   a9e0f43eaee26810c21efd80e8448b8f
#
_cell.length_a   1.000
_cell.length_b   1.000
_cell.length_c   1.000
_cell.angle_alpha   90.00
_cell.angle_beta   90.00
_cell.angle_gamma   90.00
#
_symmetry.space_group_name_H-M   'P 1'
#
loop_
_entity.id
_entity.type
_entity.pdbx_description
1 polymer ?
#
loop_
_entity_poly.entity_id
_entity_poly.type
_entity_poly.pdbx_seq_one_letter_code
_entity_poly.pdbx_strand_id
1 'polypeptide(L)'
;MKLHAALKNPLIVHARDAEAAALDILKSEDAGEVGFVMHCFCGTLETARGVVNAGGHVSFTGNLTFKKNAELRAIAAALPLERLMIETDAPYMAPVPYRGKRCEPWHSMEVARAIALAKHLEFDEVLAQTCCNTVKFFGLPEAVLSSAPQ
;
A
#
# COMPACT_ATOMS: atom_id res chain seq x y z
N MET A 1 -12.29 4.63 -16.05
CA MET A 1 -12.99 3.64 -15.21
C MET A 1 -13.71 2.56 -16.02
N LYS A 2 -14.42 2.83 -17.13
CA LYS A 2 -15.16 1.80 -17.91
C LYS A 2 -14.30 0.58 -18.34
N LEU A 3 -13.03 0.80 -18.71
CA LEU A 3 -12.12 -0.29 -19.12
C LEU A 3 -11.77 -1.22 -17.93
N HIS A 4 -11.52 -0.68 -16.75
CA HIS A 4 -11.28 -1.41 -15.52
C HIS A 4 -12.44 -2.36 -15.18
N ALA A 5 -13.69 -1.83 -15.17
CA ALA A 5 -14.88 -2.65 -14.91
C ALA A 5 -15.06 -3.75 -15.96
N ALA A 6 -14.85 -3.43 -17.25
CA ALA A 6 -15.00 -4.39 -18.36
C ALA A 6 -13.96 -5.52 -18.32
N LEU A 7 -12.72 -5.21 -17.95
CA LEU A 7 -11.62 -6.18 -17.88
C LEU A 7 -11.55 -6.91 -16.53
N LYS A 8 -12.26 -6.45 -15.50
CA LYS A 8 -12.18 -6.94 -14.12
C LYS A 8 -10.75 -6.94 -13.56
N ASN A 9 -9.93 -6.00 -14.01
CA ASN A 9 -8.57 -5.82 -13.51
C ASN A 9 -8.54 -4.78 -12.39
N PRO A 10 -7.83 -5.00 -11.29
CA PRO A 10 -7.71 -4.02 -10.22
C PRO A 10 -6.97 -2.76 -10.69
N LEU A 11 -7.28 -1.61 -10.08
CA LEU A 11 -6.65 -0.33 -10.39
C LEU A 11 -5.50 -0.03 -9.43
N ILE A 12 -4.37 0.43 -9.99
CA ILE A 12 -3.32 1.12 -9.25
C ILE A 12 -3.51 2.62 -9.51
N VAL A 13 -3.81 3.38 -8.45
CA VAL A 13 -4.16 4.79 -8.53
C VAL A 13 -3.02 5.63 -7.99
N HIS A 14 -2.43 6.46 -8.84
CA HIS A 14 -1.47 7.48 -8.43
C HIS A 14 -2.21 8.80 -8.18
N ALA A 15 -2.08 9.35 -6.98
CA ALA A 15 -2.58 10.66 -6.63
C ALA A 15 -1.53 11.41 -5.81
N ARG A 16 -1.28 12.67 -6.17
CA ARG A 16 -0.41 13.56 -5.42
C ARG A 16 -1.14 14.87 -5.18
N ASP A 17 -1.34 15.22 -3.90
CA ASP A 17 -2.11 16.39 -3.48
C ASP A 17 -3.56 16.40 -4.03
N ALA A 18 -4.07 15.22 -4.42
CA ALA A 18 -5.38 15.01 -5.05
C ALA A 18 -6.08 13.73 -4.54
N GLU A 19 -5.63 13.15 -3.42
CA GLU A 19 -6.10 11.86 -2.92
C GLU A 19 -7.61 11.87 -2.61
N ALA A 20 -8.12 12.96 -2.06
CA ALA A 20 -9.55 13.11 -1.76
C ALA A 20 -10.39 13.15 -3.05
N ALA A 21 -9.98 13.97 -4.03
CA ALA A 21 -10.69 14.06 -5.32
C ALA A 21 -10.62 12.73 -6.09
N ALA A 22 -9.48 12.04 -6.06
CA ALA A 22 -9.35 10.71 -6.65
C ALA A 22 -10.30 9.71 -5.99
N LEU A 23 -10.41 9.74 -4.66
CA LEU A 23 -11.34 8.87 -3.91
C LEU A 23 -12.80 9.14 -4.28
N ASP A 24 -13.20 10.39 -4.47
CA ASP A 24 -14.57 10.73 -4.86
C ASP A 24 -14.90 10.15 -6.24
N ILE A 25 -13.97 10.22 -7.19
CA ILE A 25 -14.12 9.59 -8.51
C ILE A 25 -14.21 8.07 -8.38
N LEU A 26 -13.33 7.44 -7.58
CA LEU A 26 -13.33 5.99 -7.37
C LEU A 26 -14.65 5.49 -6.78
N LYS A 27 -15.23 6.24 -5.84
CA LYS A 27 -16.56 5.95 -5.27
C LYS A 27 -17.68 6.11 -6.29
N SER A 28 -17.65 7.19 -7.07
CA SER A 28 -18.72 7.46 -8.06
C SER A 28 -18.75 6.46 -9.22
N GLU A 29 -17.65 5.74 -9.42
CA GLU A 29 -17.48 4.72 -10.47
C GLU A 29 -17.48 3.28 -9.92
N ASP A 30 -17.88 3.10 -8.65
CA ASP A 30 -17.95 1.79 -7.97
C ASP A 30 -16.66 0.95 -8.11
N ALA A 31 -15.51 1.63 -8.08
CA ALA A 31 -14.20 0.98 -8.30
C ALA A 31 -13.89 -0.13 -7.28
N GLY A 32 -14.52 -0.08 -6.10
CA GLY A 32 -14.38 -1.09 -5.06
C GLY A 32 -14.89 -2.49 -5.44
N GLU A 33 -15.84 -2.60 -6.41
CA GLU A 33 -16.35 -3.89 -6.86
C GLU A 33 -15.28 -4.76 -7.54
N VAL A 34 -14.33 -4.13 -8.24
CA VAL A 34 -13.21 -4.84 -8.89
C VAL A 34 -11.96 -4.76 -8.03
N GLY A 35 -11.82 -3.70 -7.26
CA GLY A 35 -10.70 -3.41 -6.38
C GLY A 35 -9.78 -2.31 -6.91
N PHE A 36 -9.29 -1.48 -5.99
CA PHE A 36 -8.28 -0.47 -6.29
C PHE A 36 -7.29 -0.33 -5.12
N VAL A 37 -6.09 0.14 -5.42
CA VAL A 37 -5.07 0.51 -4.44
C VAL A 37 -4.60 1.94 -4.70
N MET A 38 -4.61 2.78 -3.67
CA MET A 38 -3.93 4.06 -3.71
C MET A 38 -2.45 3.86 -3.48
N HIS A 39 -1.69 3.95 -4.56
CA HIS A 39 -0.25 3.77 -4.62
C HIS A 39 0.49 4.93 -3.96
N CYS A 40 1.56 4.62 -3.23
CA CYS A 40 2.45 5.59 -2.58
C CYS A 40 1.67 6.65 -1.78
N PHE A 41 0.74 6.20 -0.97
CA PHE A 41 -0.22 7.05 -0.27
C PHE A 41 0.47 8.10 0.61
N CYS A 42 0.03 9.35 0.46
CA CYS A 42 0.54 10.50 1.23
C CYS A 42 -0.59 11.42 1.74
N GLY A 43 -1.85 10.99 1.64
CA GLY A 43 -3.01 11.77 2.04
C GLY A 43 -3.28 11.76 3.55
N THR A 44 -4.49 12.16 3.93
CA THR A 44 -4.93 12.25 5.33
C THR A 44 -5.48 10.92 5.85
N LEU A 45 -5.59 10.79 7.18
CA LEU A 45 -6.26 9.63 7.81
C LEU A 45 -7.72 9.49 7.37
N GLU A 46 -8.42 10.60 7.20
CA GLU A 46 -9.81 10.61 6.72
C GLU A 46 -9.90 10.00 5.31
N THR A 47 -9.05 10.46 4.40
CA THR A 47 -8.98 9.91 3.04
C THR A 47 -8.61 8.43 3.05
N ALA A 48 -7.63 8.02 3.85
CA ALA A 48 -7.20 6.62 3.96
C ALA A 48 -8.34 5.70 4.46
N ARG A 49 -9.09 6.14 5.46
CA ARG A 49 -10.31 5.44 5.92
C ARG A 49 -11.37 5.38 4.84
N GLY A 50 -11.55 6.47 4.10
CA GLY A 50 -12.45 6.52 2.96
C GLY A 50 -12.10 5.51 1.87
N VAL A 51 -10.81 5.33 1.57
CA VAL A 51 -10.29 4.30 0.64
C VAL A 51 -10.68 2.90 1.12
N VAL A 52 -10.41 2.59 2.39
CA VAL A 52 -10.73 1.27 2.98
C VAL A 52 -12.24 1.02 2.97
N ASN A 53 -13.05 2.01 3.36
CA ASN A 53 -14.51 1.90 3.39
C ASN A 53 -15.10 1.72 1.99
N ALA A 54 -14.45 2.23 0.95
CA ALA A 54 -14.82 2.04 -0.45
C ALA A 54 -14.30 0.71 -1.04
N GLY A 55 -13.77 -0.21 -0.22
CA GLY A 55 -13.26 -1.51 -0.67
C GLY A 55 -11.81 -1.49 -1.19
N GLY A 56 -11.14 -0.33 -1.16
CA GLY A 56 -9.78 -0.16 -1.65
C GLY A 56 -8.69 -0.61 -0.67
N HIS A 57 -7.46 -0.56 -1.16
CA HIS A 57 -6.22 -0.77 -0.40
C HIS A 57 -5.38 0.50 -0.38
N VAL A 58 -4.53 0.60 0.63
CA VAL A 58 -3.55 1.68 0.77
C VAL A 58 -2.15 1.09 0.71
N SER A 59 -1.30 1.60 -0.18
CA SER A 59 0.07 1.15 -0.33
C SER A 59 1.06 2.18 0.18
N PHE A 60 2.10 1.71 0.86
CA PHE A 60 3.16 2.55 1.43
C PHE A 60 4.52 2.23 0.82
N THR A 61 5.31 3.28 0.61
CA THR A 61 6.68 3.23 0.08
C THR A 61 7.72 3.55 1.16
N GLY A 62 8.97 3.66 0.76
CA GLY A 62 10.08 4.04 1.63
C GLY A 62 9.89 5.36 2.39
N ASN A 63 9.00 6.24 1.93
CA ASN A 63 8.68 7.50 2.62
C ASN A 63 8.08 7.28 4.02
N LEU A 64 7.46 6.14 4.29
CA LEU A 64 6.96 5.77 5.62
C LEU A 64 8.07 5.76 6.67
N THR A 65 9.29 5.42 6.27
CA THR A 65 10.46 5.35 7.16
C THR A 65 11.08 6.72 7.48
N PHE A 66 10.67 7.79 6.77
CA PHE A 66 11.29 9.11 6.94
C PHE A 66 10.91 9.73 8.28
N LYS A 67 11.91 10.28 8.97
CA LYS A 67 11.73 10.87 10.30
C LYS A 67 10.56 11.88 10.36
N LYS A 68 10.44 12.72 9.32
CA LYS A 68 9.41 13.77 9.23
C LYS A 68 7.99 13.25 9.01
N ASN A 69 7.81 11.99 8.61
CA ASN A 69 6.52 11.43 8.22
C ASN A 69 5.86 10.64 9.37
N ALA A 70 5.84 11.21 10.59
CA ALA A 70 5.20 10.59 11.75
C ALA A 70 3.68 10.40 11.55
N GLU A 71 3.03 11.36 10.90
CA GLU A 71 1.60 11.28 10.58
C GLU A 71 1.29 10.11 9.66
N LEU A 72 2.12 9.86 8.65
CA LEU A 72 1.93 8.73 7.74
C LEU A 72 2.04 7.38 8.46
N ARG A 73 2.97 7.27 9.44
CA ARG A 73 3.06 6.08 10.32
C ARG A 73 1.83 5.93 11.20
N ALA A 74 1.27 7.01 11.71
CA ALA A 74 0.03 6.98 12.49
C ALA A 74 -1.16 6.54 11.61
N ILE A 75 -1.20 6.94 10.34
CA ILE A 75 -2.20 6.46 9.37
C ILE A 75 -2.04 4.94 9.16
N ALA A 76 -0.82 4.47 8.89
CA ALA A 76 -0.57 3.03 8.73
C ALA A 76 -0.96 2.23 9.99
N ALA A 77 -0.70 2.76 11.19
CA ALA A 77 -1.10 2.14 12.44
C ALA A 77 -2.63 2.03 12.60
N ALA A 78 -3.38 3.04 12.15
CA ALA A 78 -4.83 3.14 12.33
C ALA A 78 -5.67 2.33 11.34
N LEU A 79 -5.08 1.88 10.22
CA LEU A 79 -5.78 1.11 9.19
C LEU A 79 -5.70 -0.41 9.47
N PRO A 80 -6.71 -1.21 9.03
CA PRO A 80 -6.63 -2.67 9.09
C PRO A 80 -5.44 -3.20 8.29
N LEU A 81 -4.70 -4.16 8.84
CA LEU A 81 -3.51 -4.72 8.17
C LEU A 81 -3.88 -5.41 6.84
N GLU A 82 -5.07 -5.99 6.77
CA GLU A 82 -5.63 -6.66 5.58
C GLU A 82 -5.87 -5.70 4.39
N ARG A 83 -5.80 -4.40 4.64
CA ARG A 83 -5.98 -3.35 3.62
C ARG A 83 -4.69 -2.61 3.29
N LEU A 84 -3.57 -3.05 3.84
CA LEU A 84 -2.26 -2.46 3.59
C LEU A 84 -1.47 -3.26 2.56
N MET A 85 -0.74 -2.54 1.71
CA MET A 85 0.27 -3.09 0.82
C MET A 85 1.59 -2.36 1.02
N ILE A 86 2.68 -3.00 0.66
CA ILE A 86 4.03 -2.43 0.67
C ILE A 86 4.62 -2.45 -0.73
N GLU A 87 5.38 -1.43 -1.04
CA GLU A 87 6.04 -1.27 -2.33
C GLU A 87 7.30 -0.42 -2.21
N THR A 88 7.99 -0.13 -3.31
CA THR A 88 9.24 0.63 -3.28
C THR A 88 9.20 1.96 -4.01
N ASP A 89 8.47 2.07 -5.09
CA ASP A 89 8.56 3.16 -6.07
C ASP A 89 9.99 3.29 -6.69
N ALA A 90 10.70 2.13 -6.79
CA ALA A 90 12.06 2.09 -7.31
C ALA A 90 12.15 2.69 -8.72
N PRO A 91 13.21 3.43 -9.04
CA PRO A 91 14.47 3.63 -8.30
C PRO A 91 14.44 4.76 -7.26
N TYR A 92 13.27 5.34 -7.01
CA TYR A 92 13.05 6.47 -6.11
C TYR A 92 12.68 6.00 -4.69
N MET A 93 12.51 6.92 -3.76
CA MET A 93 11.94 6.71 -2.42
C MET A 93 12.70 5.71 -1.54
N ALA A 94 14.04 5.57 -1.73
CA ALA A 94 14.85 4.69 -0.88
C ALA A 94 14.56 4.95 0.61
N PRO A 95 14.21 3.90 1.40
CA PRO A 95 13.89 4.05 2.82
C PRO A 95 15.14 4.35 3.68
N VAL A 96 14.93 4.67 4.95
CA VAL A 96 16.01 4.64 5.95
C VAL A 96 16.36 3.15 6.21
N PRO A 97 17.67 2.77 6.26
CA PRO A 97 18.86 3.63 6.26
C PRO A 97 19.46 3.94 4.88
N TYR A 98 18.79 3.61 3.80
CA TYR A 98 19.33 3.69 2.44
C TYR A 98 19.09 5.04 1.75
N ARG A 99 18.71 6.07 2.50
CA ARG A 99 18.47 7.44 1.97
C ARG A 99 19.64 7.94 1.11
N GLY A 100 19.29 8.54 -0.05
CA GLY A 100 20.30 9.08 -0.99
C GLY A 100 20.91 8.03 -1.93
N LYS A 101 20.57 6.75 -1.76
CA LYS A 101 20.94 5.67 -2.69
C LYS A 101 19.78 5.34 -3.64
N ARG A 102 20.07 4.59 -4.70
CA ARG A 102 19.04 4.01 -5.56
C ARG A 102 18.16 3.07 -4.73
N CYS A 103 16.84 3.19 -4.89
CA CYS A 103 15.92 2.24 -4.27
C CYS A 103 15.92 0.93 -5.05
N GLU A 104 15.98 -0.18 -4.33
CA GLU A 104 15.93 -1.54 -4.88
C GLU A 104 14.64 -2.24 -4.40
N PRO A 105 14.11 -3.24 -5.14
CA PRO A 105 12.82 -3.89 -4.80
C PRO A 105 12.79 -4.46 -3.36
N TRP A 106 13.89 -5.05 -2.88
CA TRP A 106 13.98 -5.63 -1.53
C TRP A 106 13.89 -4.58 -0.40
N HIS A 107 14.06 -3.30 -0.70
CA HIS A 107 13.87 -2.21 0.27
C HIS A 107 12.41 -2.11 0.79
N SER A 108 11.45 -2.78 0.16
CA SER A 108 10.08 -2.92 0.70
C SER A 108 10.06 -3.56 2.08
N MET A 109 11.08 -4.36 2.44
CA MET A 109 11.24 -4.94 3.77
C MET A 109 11.32 -3.87 4.87
N GLU A 110 11.95 -2.73 4.59
CA GLU A 110 12.03 -1.63 5.56
C GLU A 110 10.68 -0.93 5.76
N VAL A 111 9.83 -0.95 4.72
CA VAL A 111 8.45 -0.46 4.83
C VAL A 111 7.64 -1.39 5.75
N ALA A 112 7.77 -2.71 5.56
CA ALA A 112 7.14 -3.70 6.45
C ALA A 112 7.60 -3.54 7.91
N ARG A 113 8.90 -3.33 8.17
CA ARG A 113 9.44 -3.05 9.51
C ARG A 113 8.82 -1.80 10.12
N ALA A 114 8.67 -0.73 9.33
CA ALA A 114 8.07 0.51 9.80
C ALA A 114 6.58 0.33 10.16
N ILE A 115 5.83 -0.47 9.40
CA ILE A 115 4.44 -0.82 9.70
C ILE A 115 4.38 -1.67 10.98
N ALA A 116 5.22 -2.69 11.11
CA ALA A 116 5.28 -3.57 12.27
C ALA A 116 5.52 -2.76 13.55
N LEU A 117 6.50 -1.87 13.53
CA LEU A 117 6.78 -0.97 14.65
C LEU A 117 5.59 -0.05 14.97
N ALA A 118 4.95 0.54 13.95
CA ALA A 118 3.84 1.45 14.16
C ALA A 118 2.57 0.76 14.70
N LYS A 119 2.36 -0.52 14.34
CA LYS A 119 1.21 -1.32 14.77
C LYS A 119 1.48 -2.15 16.04
N HIS A 120 2.72 -2.19 16.53
CA HIS A 120 3.14 -3.10 17.61
C HIS A 120 2.90 -4.58 17.28
N LEU A 121 3.20 -4.96 16.03
CA LEU A 121 3.10 -6.32 15.51
C LEU A 121 4.49 -6.88 15.20
N GLU A 122 4.58 -8.21 15.05
CA GLU A 122 5.81 -8.84 14.59
C GLU A 122 6.05 -8.57 13.10
N PHE A 123 7.33 -8.45 12.73
CA PHE A 123 7.71 -8.17 11.34
C PHE A 123 7.18 -9.23 10.37
N ASP A 124 7.31 -10.51 10.72
CA ASP A 124 6.91 -11.63 9.88
C ASP A 124 5.38 -11.67 9.67
N GLU A 125 4.60 -11.27 10.68
CA GLU A 125 3.15 -11.12 10.60
C GLU A 125 2.77 -10.06 9.56
N VAL A 126 3.39 -8.88 9.62
CA VAL A 126 3.13 -7.80 8.67
C VAL A 126 3.56 -8.20 7.27
N LEU A 127 4.72 -8.83 7.12
CA LEU A 127 5.23 -9.27 5.83
C LEU A 127 4.28 -10.30 5.20
N ALA A 128 3.90 -11.33 5.95
CA ALA A 128 3.00 -12.38 5.49
C ALA A 128 1.63 -11.80 5.07
N GLN A 129 1.04 -10.93 5.90
CA GLN A 129 -0.26 -10.35 5.59
C GLN A 129 -0.21 -9.43 4.37
N THR A 130 0.79 -8.55 4.25
CA THR A 130 0.90 -7.65 3.09
C THR A 130 1.20 -8.40 1.80
N CYS A 131 1.99 -9.49 1.84
CA CYS A 131 2.16 -10.40 0.71
C CYS A 131 0.84 -11.07 0.32
N CYS A 132 0.08 -11.60 1.30
CA CYS A 132 -1.22 -12.20 1.07
C CYS A 132 -2.20 -11.21 0.43
N ASN A 133 -2.24 -9.96 0.92
CA ASN A 133 -3.07 -8.89 0.35
C ASN A 133 -2.72 -8.66 -1.12
N THR A 134 -1.43 -8.57 -1.44
CA THR A 134 -0.94 -8.33 -2.81
C THR A 134 -1.30 -9.50 -3.74
N VAL A 135 -1.07 -10.74 -3.31
CA VAL A 135 -1.39 -11.94 -4.09
C VAL A 135 -2.89 -12.00 -4.39
N LYS A 136 -3.74 -11.78 -3.38
CA LYS A 136 -5.20 -11.77 -3.56
C LYS A 136 -5.67 -10.64 -4.46
N PHE A 137 -5.14 -9.44 -4.24
CA PHE A 137 -5.55 -8.26 -4.99
C PHE A 137 -5.25 -8.35 -6.49
N PHE A 138 -4.08 -8.88 -6.85
CA PHE A 138 -3.68 -9.04 -8.25
C PHE A 138 -4.05 -10.41 -8.85
N GLY A 139 -4.70 -11.29 -8.09
CA GLY A 139 -5.05 -12.65 -8.56
C GLY A 139 -3.82 -13.49 -8.91
N LEU A 140 -2.71 -13.32 -8.18
CA LEU A 140 -1.48 -14.06 -8.44
C LEU A 140 -1.61 -15.52 -7.95
N PRO A 141 -0.87 -16.47 -8.57
CA PRO A 141 -0.83 -17.84 -8.08
C PRO A 141 -0.33 -17.92 -6.62
N GLU A 142 -1.00 -18.69 -5.76
CA GLU A 142 -0.58 -18.87 -4.35
C GLU A 142 0.83 -19.47 -4.21
N ALA A 143 1.33 -20.14 -5.23
CA ALA A 143 2.71 -20.63 -5.27
C ALA A 143 3.76 -19.52 -5.07
N VAL A 144 3.40 -18.24 -5.33
CA VAL A 144 4.26 -17.08 -5.04
C VAL A 144 4.53 -16.96 -3.54
N LEU A 145 3.59 -17.34 -2.66
CA LEU A 145 3.75 -17.29 -1.20
C LEU A 145 4.63 -18.42 -0.66
N SER A 146 4.70 -19.56 -1.36
CA SER A 146 5.48 -20.73 -0.94
C SER A 146 6.93 -20.70 -1.43
N SER A 147 7.29 -19.81 -2.34
CA SER A 147 8.64 -19.65 -2.90
C SER A 147 9.54 -18.70 -2.14
N ALA A 148 9.09 -18.18 -0.98
CA ALA A 148 9.95 -17.37 -0.12
C ALA A 148 11.11 -18.23 0.40
N PRO A 149 12.38 -17.81 0.29
CA PRO A 149 13.51 -18.54 0.84
C PRO A 149 13.33 -18.66 2.37
N GLN A 150 13.53 -19.90 2.87
CA GLN A 150 13.58 -20.19 4.31
C GLN A 150 14.80 -19.56 4.94
#